data_b8770bf36f122349544b1859f05f7034
#
_entry.id   b8770bf36f122349544b1859f05f7034
#
_cell.length_a   1.000
_cell.length_b   1.000
_cell.length_c   1.000
_cell.angle_alpha   90.00
_cell.angle_beta   90.00
_cell.angle_gamma   90.00
#
_symmetry.space_group_name_H-M   'P 1'
#
loop_
_entity.id
_entity.type
_entity.pdbx_description
1 polymer ?
#
loop_
_entity_poly.entity_id
_entity_poly.type
_entity_poly.pdbx_seq_one_letter_code
_entity_poly.pdbx_strand_id
1 'polypeptide(L)'
;MVTDMAATHHRQHPDATLPSHARLPINRCNLPPVILGALTFQSHPQPLEIDGVKTFHGDLFAKLNRIENAAERAQVFQDYMAVTFRLDSPEDVGGKKGHGRTKADYLRLLRGWFFDSDGREGAVLKSWVESRFGLLTRYHKGPIQDPSDAKLDAFFKDRADGLHNTNALEAQADLVYTFCQSELQRQNPERTHLTLYRGVNRLDDFDVLDHTEHRHPVMLFNNVNSFTSDRDTADAFGDHILTVEVPLSKIVFYSGLLPGRMTGECEYIVLGGVYAVESTTF
;
A
#
# COMPACT_ATOMS: atom_id res chain seq x y z
N MET A 1 34.72 -22.87 24.86
CA MET A 1 34.01 -22.54 23.63
C MET A 1 32.78 -21.70 24.04
N VAL A 2 32.91 -20.39 23.96
CA VAL A 2 31.86 -19.46 24.31
C VAL A 2 31.25 -19.04 22.98
N THR A 3 29.99 -19.39 22.75
CA THR A 3 29.22 -19.02 21.56
C THR A 3 28.78 -17.58 21.76
N ASP A 4 29.35 -16.71 20.98
CA ASP A 4 29.03 -15.29 20.89
C ASP A 4 27.67 -15.16 20.17
N MET A 5 26.61 -14.97 20.93
CA MET A 5 25.32 -14.58 20.40
C MET A 5 25.40 -13.08 20.13
N ALA A 6 25.57 -12.72 18.87
CA ALA A 6 25.45 -11.34 18.41
C ALA A 6 24.04 -10.82 18.73
N ALA A 7 23.90 -10.13 19.82
CA ALA A 7 22.72 -9.33 20.12
C ALA A 7 22.67 -8.18 19.10
N THR A 8 21.73 -8.27 18.17
CA THR A 8 21.35 -7.17 17.32
C THR A 8 20.85 -6.03 18.22
N HIS A 9 21.73 -5.06 18.48
CA HIS A 9 21.36 -3.83 19.14
C HIS A 9 20.43 -3.04 18.19
N HIS A 10 19.13 -3.21 18.33
CA HIS A 10 18.17 -2.19 17.91
C HIS A 10 18.46 -0.94 18.73
N ARG A 11 19.30 -0.05 18.24
CA ARG A 11 19.41 1.28 18.81
C ARG A 11 18.08 2.00 18.62
N GLN A 12 17.47 2.38 19.72
CA GLN A 12 16.24 3.16 19.74
C GLN A 12 16.55 4.55 19.14
N HIS A 13 16.13 4.79 17.91
CA HIS A 13 16.03 6.15 17.41
C HIS A 13 14.95 6.87 18.22
N PRO A 14 15.22 8.11 18.70
CA PRO A 14 14.20 8.85 19.44
C PRO A 14 12.98 9.07 18.52
N ASP A 15 11.83 8.70 19.02
CA ASP A 15 10.44 8.86 18.59
C ASP A 15 10.19 9.70 17.32
N ALA A 16 10.66 9.27 16.15
CA ALA A 16 10.33 9.90 14.89
C ALA A 16 8.84 9.68 14.60
N THR A 17 8.05 10.72 14.84
CA THR A 17 6.60 10.71 14.63
C THR A 17 6.28 11.14 13.20
N LEU A 18 5.11 10.75 12.70
CA LEU A 18 4.62 11.22 11.39
C LEU A 18 4.41 12.75 11.44
N PRO A 19 5.12 13.53 10.61
CA PRO A 19 5.00 14.98 10.59
C PRO A 19 3.56 15.46 10.30
N SER A 20 3.18 16.60 10.84
CA SER A 20 1.83 17.16 10.66
C SER A 20 1.47 17.44 9.19
N HIS A 21 2.44 17.83 8.37
CA HIS A 21 2.26 18.07 6.95
C HIS A 21 2.12 16.78 6.10
N ALA A 22 2.32 15.62 6.70
CA ALA A 22 2.20 14.31 6.04
C ALA A 22 0.95 13.53 6.48
N ARG A 23 0.05 14.13 7.27
CA ARG A 23 -1.14 13.45 7.80
C ARG A 23 -2.39 14.30 7.85
N LEU A 24 -3.53 13.63 7.75
CA LEU A 24 -4.84 14.20 8.07
C LEU A 24 -5.11 14.11 9.58
N PRO A 25 -6.00 14.97 10.12
CA PRO A 25 -6.38 14.90 11.53
C PRO A 25 -7.25 13.68 11.86
N ILE A 26 -7.97 13.15 10.87
CA ILE A 26 -8.90 12.01 10.99
C ILE A 26 -8.67 11.01 9.86
N ASN A 27 -9.07 9.77 10.10
CA ASN A 27 -9.07 8.69 9.12
C ASN A 27 -10.26 7.75 9.35
N ARG A 28 -10.33 6.64 8.60
CA ARG A 28 -11.36 5.58 8.72
C ARG A 28 -10.74 4.23 9.09
N CYS A 29 -9.67 4.27 9.85
CA CYS A 29 -8.95 3.12 10.35
C CYS A 29 -9.00 3.12 11.88
N ASN A 30 -8.86 1.95 12.48
CA ASN A 30 -8.85 1.76 13.93
C ASN A 30 -7.71 2.48 14.67
N LEU A 31 -6.68 2.96 13.97
CA LEU A 31 -5.56 3.70 14.55
C LEU A 31 -5.40 5.09 13.91
N PRO A 32 -5.09 6.13 14.71
CA PRO A 32 -4.82 7.47 14.19
C PRO A 32 -3.59 7.50 13.26
N PRO A 33 -3.55 8.41 12.26
CA PRO A 33 -2.43 8.52 11.33
C PRO A 33 -1.09 8.76 12.01
N VAL A 34 -1.07 9.53 13.10
CA VAL A 34 0.15 9.82 13.87
C VAL A 34 0.77 8.56 14.48
N ILE A 35 -0.02 7.55 14.79
CA ILE A 35 0.46 6.27 15.33
C ILE A 35 0.89 5.35 14.18
N LEU A 36 -0.04 5.07 13.24
CA LEU A 36 0.25 4.10 12.17
C LEU A 36 1.37 4.55 11.22
N GLY A 37 1.61 5.86 11.10
CA GLY A 37 2.68 6.43 10.29
C GLY A 37 3.98 6.69 11.04
N ALA A 38 4.06 6.46 12.35
CA ALA A 38 5.26 6.69 13.14
C ALA A 38 6.28 5.54 13.03
N LEU A 39 7.55 5.83 13.33
CA LEU A 39 8.62 4.84 13.39
C LEU A 39 8.34 3.74 14.40
N THR A 40 7.74 4.08 15.56
CA THR A 40 7.35 3.11 16.58
C THR A 40 6.38 2.07 16.08
N PHE A 41 5.55 2.40 15.08
CA PHE A 41 4.65 1.42 14.44
C PHE A 41 5.41 0.39 13.61
N GLN A 42 6.52 0.78 12.97
CA GLN A 42 7.38 -0.19 12.29
C GLN A 42 7.95 -1.21 13.28
N SER A 43 8.37 -0.79 14.47
CA SER A 43 8.95 -1.69 15.48
C SER A 43 7.89 -2.53 16.22
N HIS A 44 6.69 -1.99 16.41
CA HIS A 44 5.60 -2.59 17.19
C HIS A 44 4.28 -2.52 16.44
N PRO A 45 4.15 -3.22 15.28
CA PRO A 45 2.98 -3.12 14.46
C PRO A 45 1.75 -3.73 15.14
N GLN A 46 0.60 -3.14 14.83
CA GLN A 46 -0.70 -3.62 15.22
C GLN A 46 -1.54 -3.91 13.97
N PRO A 47 -2.56 -4.75 14.05
CA PRO A 47 -3.51 -4.90 12.96
C PRO A 47 -4.17 -3.57 12.60
N LEU A 48 -4.23 -3.25 11.30
CA LEU A 48 -4.96 -2.11 10.79
C LEU A 48 -6.28 -2.60 10.19
N GLU A 49 -7.37 -2.00 10.62
CA GLU A 49 -8.72 -2.36 10.18
C GLU A 49 -9.44 -1.13 9.67
N ILE A 50 -9.99 -1.22 8.45
CA ILE A 50 -10.85 -0.17 7.89
C ILE A 50 -12.24 -0.35 8.48
N ASP A 51 -12.79 0.76 9.01
CA ASP A 51 -14.05 0.79 9.75
C ASP A 51 -15.21 0.12 8.99
N GLY A 52 -15.82 -0.86 9.62
CA GLY A 52 -17.05 -1.51 9.16
C GLY A 52 -16.88 -2.55 8.05
N VAL A 53 -15.74 -2.66 7.37
CA VAL A 53 -15.57 -3.55 6.20
C VAL A 53 -15.79 -5.01 6.56
N LYS A 54 -15.12 -5.54 7.58
CA LYS A 54 -15.29 -6.93 8.01
C LYS A 54 -16.71 -7.22 8.50
N THR A 55 -17.35 -6.25 9.16
CA THR A 55 -18.73 -6.39 9.66
C THR A 55 -19.71 -6.41 8.52
N PHE A 56 -19.59 -5.50 7.56
CA PHE A 56 -20.50 -5.40 6.42
C PHE A 56 -20.40 -6.61 5.48
N HIS A 57 -19.18 -7.14 5.30
CA HIS A 57 -18.90 -8.29 4.44
C HIS A 57 -18.63 -9.58 5.24
N GLY A 58 -19.25 -9.72 6.42
CA GLY A 58 -19.02 -10.82 7.36
C GLY A 58 -19.23 -12.20 6.75
N ASP A 59 -20.25 -12.37 5.91
CA ASP A 59 -20.56 -13.64 5.24
C ASP A 59 -19.44 -14.06 4.27
N LEU A 60 -18.82 -13.11 3.56
CA LEU A 60 -17.65 -13.38 2.72
C LEU A 60 -16.52 -13.95 3.57
N PHE A 61 -16.12 -13.23 4.62
CA PHE A 61 -14.97 -13.64 5.45
C PHE A 61 -15.25 -14.93 6.21
N ALA A 62 -16.49 -15.17 6.65
CA ALA A 62 -16.90 -16.44 7.24
C ALA A 62 -16.79 -17.61 6.25
N LYS A 63 -17.12 -17.39 4.97
CA LYS A 63 -16.96 -18.38 3.90
C LYS A 63 -15.47 -18.64 3.61
N LEU A 64 -14.67 -17.58 3.44
CA LEU A 64 -13.22 -17.67 3.19
C LEU A 64 -12.48 -18.42 4.32
N ASN A 65 -12.95 -18.25 5.57
CA ASN A 65 -12.35 -18.92 6.72
C ASN A 65 -12.51 -20.44 6.72
N ARG A 66 -13.45 -21.00 5.95
CA ARG A 66 -13.70 -22.45 5.84
C ARG A 66 -12.90 -23.11 4.71
N ILE A 67 -12.25 -22.32 3.88
CA ILE A 67 -11.51 -22.79 2.68
C ILE A 67 -10.03 -22.84 3.01
N GLU A 68 -9.40 -24.00 2.87
CA GLU A 68 -7.96 -24.17 3.14
C GLU A 68 -7.09 -23.74 1.96
N ASN A 69 -7.55 -23.98 0.73
CA ASN A 69 -6.78 -23.68 -0.48
C ASN A 69 -6.78 -22.17 -0.81
N ALA A 70 -5.61 -21.56 -0.91
CA ALA A 70 -5.47 -20.12 -1.18
C ALA A 70 -6.02 -19.70 -2.56
N ALA A 71 -5.81 -20.53 -3.59
CA ALA A 71 -6.33 -20.24 -4.93
C ALA A 71 -7.87 -20.30 -4.97
N GLU A 72 -8.48 -21.22 -4.23
CA GLU A 72 -9.93 -21.31 -4.09
C GLU A 72 -10.48 -20.09 -3.32
N ARG A 73 -9.82 -19.64 -2.25
CA ARG A 73 -10.19 -18.40 -1.55
C ARG A 73 -10.12 -17.18 -2.47
N ALA A 74 -9.06 -17.08 -3.26
CA ALA A 74 -8.90 -15.99 -4.22
C ALA A 74 -10.00 -16.01 -5.29
N GLN A 75 -10.42 -17.19 -5.77
CA GLN A 75 -11.53 -17.31 -6.70
C GLN A 75 -12.85 -16.89 -6.07
N VAL A 76 -13.16 -17.38 -4.85
CA VAL A 76 -14.38 -16.99 -4.12
C VAL A 76 -14.42 -15.48 -3.86
N PHE A 77 -13.28 -14.87 -3.53
CA PHE A 77 -13.16 -13.42 -3.38
C PHE A 77 -13.47 -12.69 -4.69
N GLN A 78 -12.89 -13.13 -5.81
CA GLN A 78 -13.11 -12.52 -7.12
C GLN A 78 -14.59 -12.65 -7.57
N ASP A 79 -15.20 -13.80 -7.37
CA ASP A 79 -16.63 -14.03 -7.67
C ASP A 79 -17.52 -13.10 -6.83
N TYR A 80 -17.20 -12.95 -5.54
CA TYR A 80 -17.90 -12.02 -4.66
C TYR A 80 -17.78 -10.57 -5.13
N MET A 81 -16.59 -10.14 -5.52
CA MET A 81 -16.33 -8.81 -6.07
C MET A 81 -17.13 -8.58 -7.35
N ALA A 82 -17.14 -9.57 -8.26
CA ALA A 82 -17.87 -9.48 -9.53
C ALA A 82 -19.39 -9.29 -9.28
N VAL A 83 -19.98 -10.07 -8.38
CA VAL A 83 -21.41 -10.01 -8.07
C VAL A 83 -21.75 -8.73 -7.30
N THR A 84 -21.02 -8.42 -6.23
CA THR A 84 -21.32 -7.31 -5.33
C THR A 84 -21.23 -5.96 -6.04
N PHE A 85 -20.22 -5.79 -6.88
CA PHE A 85 -19.97 -4.54 -7.61
C PHE A 85 -20.42 -4.59 -9.08
N ARG A 86 -21.09 -5.67 -9.51
CA ARG A 86 -21.60 -5.85 -10.89
C ARG A 86 -20.52 -5.61 -11.95
N LEU A 87 -19.35 -6.22 -11.75
CA LEU A 87 -18.20 -5.97 -12.61
C LEU A 87 -18.37 -6.60 -14.00
N ASP A 88 -19.14 -7.69 -14.11
CA ASP A 88 -19.40 -8.42 -15.36
C ASP A 88 -20.54 -7.82 -16.20
N SER A 89 -21.32 -6.88 -15.64
CA SER A 89 -22.48 -6.27 -16.30
C SER A 89 -22.40 -4.73 -16.25
N PRO A 90 -21.41 -4.11 -16.87
CA PRO A 90 -21.24 -2.66 -16.83
C PRO A 90 -22.39 -1.89 -17.51
N GLU A 91 -23.22 -2.56 -18.33
CA GLU A 91 -24.33 -1.95 -19.06
C GLU A 91 -25.56 -1.64 -18.19
N ASP A 92 -25.78 -2.41 -17.10
CA ASP A 92 -26.95 -2.27 -16.23
C ASP A 92 -26.91 -1.04 -15.32
N VAL A 93 -25.79 -0.33 -15.26
CA VAL A 93 -25.58 0.84 -14.38
C VAL A 93 -25.65 2.15 -15.18
N GLY A 94 -26.49 2.24 -16.23
CA GLY A 94 -26.79 3.49 -16.92
C GLY A 94 -25.76 3.94 -17.98
N GLY A 95 -24.87 3.07 -18.41
CA GLY A 95 -23.95 3.37 -19.52
C GLY A 95 -24.64 3.28 -20.89
N LYS A 96 -24.69 4.38 -21.64
CA LYS A 96 -25.14 4.38 -23.05
C LYS A 96 -24.26 3.42 -23.84
N LYS A 97 -24.87 2.56 -24.66
CA LYS A 97 -24.18 1.77 -25.71
C LYS A 97 -23.44 2.74 -26.65
N GLY A 98 -22.14 2.80 -26.57
CA GLY A 98 -21.34 3.58 -27.49
C GLY A 98 -19.96 3.83 -26.93
N HIS A 99 -18.92 3.24 -27.52
CA HIS A 99 -17.47 3.50 -27.37
C HIS A 99 -17.00 3.95 -25.97
N GLY A 100 -17.71 3.53 -24.92
CA GLY A 100 -17.43 3.87 -23.53
C GLY A 100 -16.28 3.02 -23.00
N ARG A 101 -15.29 3.70 -22.45
CA ARG A 101 -14.21 3.13 -21.66
C ARG A 101 -14.80 2.17 -20.61
N THR A 102 -14.35 0.91 -20.55
CA THR A 102 -14.72 -0.06 -19.52
C THR A 102 -14.58 0.61 -18.15
N LYS A 103 -15.61 0.50 -17.29
CA LYS A 103 -15.55 1.07 -15.94
C LYS A 103 -14.32 0.56 -15.21
N ALA A 104 -13.64 1.44 -14.49
CA ALA A 104 -12.49 1.04 -13.69
C ALA A 104 -12.97 0.19 -12.51
N ASP A 105 -12.35 -0.96 -12.34
CA ASP A 105 -12.49 -1.87 -11.22
C ASP A 105 -11.17 -1.95 -10.42
N TYR A 106 -11.16 -2.71 -9.34
CA TYR A 106 -9.97 -2.90 -8.51
C TYR A 106 -8.79 -3.52 -9.27
N LEU A 107 -9.03 -4.41 -10.25
CA LEU A 107 -7.96 -4.99 -11.06
C LEU A 107 -7.30 -3.94 -11.95
N ARG A 108 -8.11 -3.05 -12.53
CA ARG A 108 -7.60 -1.94 -13.30
C ARG A 108 -6.86 -0.94 -12.43
N LEU A 109 -7.36 -0.66 -11.21
CA LEU A 109 -6.69 0.20 -10.23
C LEU A 109 -5.28 -0.33 -9.93
N LEU A 110 -5.16 -1.62 -9.62
CA LEU A 110 -3.89 -2.26 -9.30
C LEU A 110 -2.95 -2.31 -10.51
N ARG A 111 -3.43 -2.72 -11.69
CA ARG A 111 -2.60 -2.73 -12.91
C ARG A 111 -2.12 -1.33 -13.29
N GLY A 112 -2.98 -0.33 -13.13
CA GLY A 112 -2.61 1.06 -13.38
C GLY A 112 -1.52 1.55 -12.45
N TRP A 113 -1.58 1.18 -11.15
CA TRP A 113 -0.52 1.46 -10.19
C TRP A 113 0.82 0.83 -10.61
N PHE A 114 0.83 -0.44 -10.97
CA PHE A 114 2.06 -1.14 -11.38
C PHE A 114 2.64 -0.62 -12.69
N PHE A 115 1.79 -0.12 -13.58
CA PHE A 115 2.24 0.46 -14.84
C PHE A 115 2.79 1.90 -14.66
N ASP A 116 2.04 2.74 -13.93
CA ASP A 116 2.40 4.14 -13.67
C ASP A 116 1.75 4.63 -12.37
N SER A 117 2.54 4.65 -11.29
CA SER A 117 2.08 5.12 -9.97
C SER A 117 1.74 6.64 -9.95
N ASP A 118 2.13 7.38 -10.97
CA ASP A 118 1.83 8.80 -11.16
C ASP A 118 0.70 9.05 -12.18
N GLY A 119 0.07 7.97 -12.68
CA GLY A 119 -1.13 8.01 -13.49
C GLY A 119 -2.41 8.21 -12.68
N ARG A 120 -3.55 8.13 -13.38
CA ARG A 120 -4.90 8.32 -12.78
C ARG A 120 -5.22 7.26 -11.74
N GLU A 121 -4.93 6.01 -12.03
CA GLU A 121 -5.12 4.88 -11.13
C GLU A 121 -4.22 5.03 -9.89
N GLY A 122 -2.99 5.51 -10.07
CA GLY A 122 -2.09 5.86 -8.97
C GLY A 122 -2.64 6.97 -8.09
N ALA A 123 -3.21 8.03 -8.68
CA ALA A 123 -3.84 9.12 -7.93
C ALA A 123 -5.05 8.64 -7.12
N VAL A 124 -5.87 7.74 -7.69
CA VAL A 124 -7.00 7.14 -6.97
C VAL A 124 -6.53 6.31 -5.78
N LEU A 125 -5.51 5.48 -5.95
CA LEU A 125 -4.99 4.64 -4.86
C LEU A 125 -4.37 5.50 -3.74
N LYS A 126 -3.58 6.52 -4.09
CA LYS A 126 -3.03 7.50 -3.14
C LYS A 126 -4.14 8.20 -2.36
N SER A 127 -5.19 8.67 -3.04
CA SER A 127 -6.35 9.32 -2.43
C SER A 127 -7.15 8.37 -1.52
N TRP A 128 -7.28 7.10 -1.90
CA TRP A 128 -7.90 6.09 -1.06
C TRP A 128 -7.12 5.93 0.24
N VAL A 129 -5.78 5.89 0.19
CA VAL A 129 -4.93 5.83 1.40
C VAL A 129 -5.09 7.08 2.25
N GLU A 130 -5.17 8.28 1.66
CA GLU A 130 -5.48 9.51 2.42
C GLU A 130 -6.77 9.37 3.22
N SER A 131 -7.83 8.89 2.57
CA SER A 131 -9.14 8.75 3.17
C SER A 131 -9.21 7.67 4.26
N ARG A 132 -8.55 6.51 4.05
CA ARG A 132 -8.66 5.35 4.96
C ARG A 132 -7.65 5.39 6.10
N PHE A 133 -6.42 5.83 5.80
CA PHE A 133 -5.31 5.79 6.77
C PHE A 133 -4.85 7.18 7.22
N GLY A 134 -5.33 8.24 6.56
CA GLY A 134 -4.97 9.61 6.90
C GLY A 134 -3.53 9.99 6.54
N LEU A 135 -2.85 9.21 5.71
CA LEU A 135 -1.51 9.50 5.22
C LEU A 135 -1.63 10.36 3.96
N LEU A 136 -1.09 11.57 3.99
CA LEU A 136 -1.16 12.50 2.86
C LEU A 136 -0.21 12.12 1.73
N THR A 137 -0.65 12.36 0.50
CA THR A 137 0.17 12.25 -0.71
C THR A 137 1.24 13.33 -0.71
N ARG A 138 2.49 12.92 -0.74
CA ARG A 138 3.67 13.80 -0.76
C ARG A 138 4.36 13.84 -2.11
N TYR A 139 3.99 12.91 -2.99
CA TYR A 139 4.58 12.79 -4.33
C TYR A 139 3.55 12.33 -5.35
N HIS A 140 3.37 13.13 -6.41
CA HIS A 140 2.63 12.77 -7.61
C HIS A 140 3.17 13.60 -8.78
N LYS A 141 3.80 12.93 -9.75
CA LYS A 141 4.56 13.61 -10.84
C LYS A 141 5.65 14.57 -10.34
N GLY A 142 6.08 14.35 -9.10
CA GLY A 142 7.08 15.12 -8.39
C GLY A 142 6.66 15.41 -6.93
N PRO A 143 7.57 15.94 -6.11
CA PRO A 143 7.29 16.24 -4.72
C PRO A 143 6.22 17.34 -4.59
N ILE A 144 5.29 17.15 -3.66
CA ILE A 144 4.25 18.12 -3.28
C ILE A 144 4.69 18.74 -1.95
N GLN A 145 5.07 20.01 -1.97
CA GLN A 145 5.66 20.68 -0.81
C GLN A 145 4.66 21.57 -0.07
N ASP A 146 3.76 22.21 -0.78
CA ASP A 146 2.75 23.09 -0.20
C ASP A 146 1.39 23.03 -0.94
N PRO A 147 0.32 23.63 -0.35
CA PRO A 147 -1.02 23.63 -0.94
C PRO A 147 -1.15 24.39 -2.28
N SER A 148 -0.21 25.22 -2.65
CA SER A 148 -0.21 25.99 -3.91
C SER A 148 0.59 25.29 -5.03
N ASP A 149 1.11 24.09 -4.79
CA ASP A 149 1.90 23.35 -5.77
C ASP A 149 1.02 22.86 -6.93
N ALA A 150 1.41 23.19 -8.15
CA ALA A 150 0.71 22.75 -9.38
C ALA A 150 0.62 21.21 -9.50
N LYS A 151 1.48 20.47 -8.80
CA LYS A 151 1.44 19.00 -8.72
C LYS A 151 0.28 18.52 -7.87
N LEU A 152 -0.14 19.29 -6.85
CA LEU A 152 -1.34 19.03 -6.09
C LEU A 152 -2.60 19.16 -6.97
N ASP A 153 -2.65 20.18 -7.83
CA ASP A 153 -3.74 20.34 -8.81
C ASP A 153 -3.75 19.17 -9.81
N ALA A 154 -2.57 18.73 -10.27
CA ALA A 154 -2.45 17.58 -11.15
C ALA A 154 -2.93 16.29 -10.47
N PHE A 155 -2.58 16.09 -9.20
CA PHE A 155 -3.05 14.98 -8.37
C PHE A 155 -4.59 14.98 -8.25
N PHE A 156 -5.21 16.11 -7.89
CA PHE A 156 -6.65 16.20 -7.78
C PHE A 156 -7.37 15.97 -9.11
N LYS A 157 -6.80 16.46 -10.21
CA LYS A 157 -7.33 16.22 -11.55
C LYS A 157 -7.29 14.73 -11.92
N ASP A 158 -6.13 14.09 -11.76
CA ASP A 158 -5.96 12.67 -12.09
C ASP A 158 -6.85 11.79 -11.20
N ARG A 159 -6.98 12.12 -9.92
CA ARG A 159 -7.93 11.47 -9.01
C ARG A 159 -9.38 11.61 -9.50
N ALA A 160 -9.81 12.82 -9.83
CA ALA A 160 -11.18 13.08 -10.31
C ALA A 160 -11.47 12.31 -11.61
N ASP A 161 -10.52 12.35 -12.55
CA ASP A 161 -10.60 11.62 -13.81
C ASP A 161 -10.60 10.10 -13.61
N GLY A 162 -9.85 9.60 -12.63
CA GLY A 162 -9.75 8.18 -12.29
C GLY A 162 -11.00 7.63 -11.59
N LEU A 163 -11.65 8.44 -10.75
CA LEU A 163 -12.90 8.10 -10.06
C LEU A 163 -14.14 8.33 -10.93
N HIS A 164 -14.01 9.08 -12.04
CA HIS A 164 -15.14 9.37 -12.89
C HIS A 164 -15.75 8.08 -13.45
N ASN A 165 -17.09 7.95 -13.30
CA ASN A 165 -17.86 6.81 -13.83
C ASN A 165 -17.36 5.43 -13.34
N THR A 166 -16.91 5.34 -12.08
CA THR A 166 -16.57 4.08 -11.42
C THR A 166 -17.72 3.56 -10.59
N ASN A 167 -17.70 2.28 -10.21
CA ASN A 167 -18.69 1.68 -9.34
C ASN A 167 -18.08 1.38 -7.96
N ALA A 168 -18.18 2.34 -7.05
CA ALA A 168 -17.67 2.21 -5.68
C ALA A 168 -16.21 1.71 -5.60
N LEU A 169 -15.33 2.23 -6.45
CA LEU A 169 -13.94 1.76 -6.58
C LEU A 169 -13.17 1.80 -5.26
N GLU A 170 -13.42 2.81 -4.43
CA GLU A 170 -12.81 2.90 -3.10
C GLU A 170 -13.28 1.78 -2.17
N ALA A 171 -14.57 1.39 -2.21
CA ALA A 171 -15.07 0.24 -1.44
C ALA A 171 -14.52 -1.09 -1.96
N GLN A 172 -14.24 -1.19 -3.26
CA GLN A 172 -13.52 -2.34 -3.82
C GLN A 172 -12.09 -2.41 -3.25
N ALA A 173 -11.39 -1.27 -3.16
CA ALA A 173 -10.06 -1.21 -2.56
C ALA A 173 -10.08 -1.55 -1.06
N ASP A 174 -11.12 -1.15 -0.32
CA ASP A 174 -11.33 -1.53 1.09
C ASP A 174 -11.38 -3.06 1.25
N LEU A 175 -12.12 -3.74 0.38
CA LEU A 175 -12.21 -5.21 0.37
C LEU A 175 -10.92 -5.89 -0.04
N VAL A 176 -10.22 -5.36 -1.06
CA VAL A 176 -8.91 -5.89 -1.49
C VAL A 176 -7.92 -5.84 -0.34
N TYR A 177 -7.80 -4.71 0.34
CA TYR A 177 -6.93 -4.57 1.51
C TYR A 177 -7.30 -5.57 2.61
N THR A 178 -8.59 -5.66 2.96
CA THR A 178 -9.05 -6.54 4.04
C THR A 178 -8.81 -8.03 3.71
N PHE A 179 -9.00 -8.42 2.44
CA PHE A 179 -8.67 -9.75 1.96
C PHE A 179 -7.16 -10.01 1.99
N CYS A 180 -6.36 -9.05 1.53
CA CYS A 180 -4.89 -9.12 1.59
C CYS A 180 -4.41 -9.37 3.03
N GLN A 181 -4.92 -8.62 4.01
CA GLN A 181 -4.56 -8.80 5.41
C GLN A 181 -4.94 -10.18 5.96
N SER A 182 -6.12 -10.70 5.56
CA SER A 182 -6.55 -12.06 5.93
C SER A 182 -5.60 -13.14 5.37
N GLU A 183 -5.17 -13.01 4.12
CA GLU A 183 -4.25 -13.96 3.49
C GLU A 183 -2.82 -13.86 4.05
N LEU A 184 -2.31 -12.64 4.28
CA LEU A 184 -0.99 -12.44 4.88
C LEU A 184 -0.91 -13.03 6.28
N GLN A 185 -1.95 -12.86 7.10
CA GLN A 185 -2.00 -13.44 8.45
C GLN A 185 -1.98 -14.97 8.42
N ARG A 186 -2.67 -15.59 7.43
CA ARG A 186 -2.67 -17.06 7.26
C ARG A 186 -1.33 -17.61 6.82
N GLN A 187 -0.67 -16.90 5.89
CA GLN A 187 0.61 -17.31 5.33
C GLN A 187 1.77 -17.07 6.31
N ASN A 188 1.60 -16.12 7.23
CA ASN A 188 2.66 -15.68 8.15
C ASN A 188 2.14 -15.61 9.60
N PRO A 189 1.68 -16.72 10.19
CA PRO A 189 0.99 -16.71 11.50
C PRO A 189 1.88 -16.20 12.66
N GLU A 190 3.20 -16.37 12.54
CA GLU A 190 4.17 -16.00 13.58
C GLU A 190 5.00 -14.75 13.23
N ARG A 191 4.79 -14.19 12.04
CA ARG A 191 5.55 -13.03 11.57
C ARG A 191 4.72 -11.77 11.64
N THR A 192 5.37 -10.68 11.98
CA THR A 192 4.77 -9.34 11.97
C THR A 192 5.30 -8.47 10.83
N HIS A 193 6.41 -8.88 10.21
CA HIS A 193 7.10 -8.14 9.14
C HIS A 193 7.50 -9.03 7.98
N LEU A 194 7.72 -8.39 6.83
CA LEU A 194 8.49 -8.93 5.70
C LEU A 194 9.66 -7.99 5.40
N THR A 195 10.82 -8.57 5.12
CA THR A 195 11.94 -7.84 4.55
C THR A 195 11.65 -7.59 3.08
N LEU A 196 11.48 -6.33 2.70
CA LEU A 196 11.20 -5.90 1.33
C LEU A 196 12.26 -4.90 0.86
N TYR A 197 12.42 -4.82 -0.46
CA TYR A 197 13.43 -4.02 -1.12
C TYR A 197 12.81 -2.97 -2.03
N ARG A 198 13.50 -1.84 -2.16
CA ARG A 198 13.15 -0.79 -3.11
C ARG A 198 14.41 -0.16 -3.68
N GLY A 199 14.54 -0.18 -5.01
CA GLY A 199 15.57 0.57 -5.72
C GLY A 199 15.20 2.06 -5.81
N VAL A 200 16.17 2.94 -5.60
CA VAL A 200 16.01 4.39 -5.73
C VAL A 200 17.29 5.00 -6.33
N ASN A 201 17.15 6.03 -7.18
CA ASN A 201 18.30 6.67 -7.80
C ASN A 201 18.98 7.67 -6.86
N ARG A 202 18.21 8.32 -5.99
CA ARG A 202 18.72 9.39 -5.11
C ARG A 202 18.00 9.33 -3.76
N LEU A 203 18.77 9.32 -2.68
CA LEU A 203 18.22 9.41 -1.33
C LEU A 203 17.67 10.81 -1.01
N ASP A 204 18.24 11.86 -1.64
CA ASP A 204 17.82 13.25 -1.47
C ASP A 204 16.41 13.53 -2.03
N ASP A 205 15.83 12.61 -2.81
CA ASP A 205 14.45 12.72 -3.29
C ASP A 205 13.42 12.40 -2.19
N PHE A 206 13.88 11.93 -1.03
CA PHE A 206 13.05 11.61 0.12
C PHE A 206 13.26 12.58 1.27
N ASP A 207 12.23 12.80 2.08
CA ASP A 207 12.35 13.54 3.33
C ASP A 207 13.09 12.66 4.36
N VAL A 208 14.40 12.81 4.47
CA VAL A 208 15.21 12.11 5.48
C VAL A 208 15.09 12.86 6.80
N LEU A 209 14.51 12.21 7.81
CA LEU A 209 14.20 12.80 9.11
C LEU A 209 15.38 12.69 10.10
N ASP A 210 16.22 11.66 9.93
CA ASP A 210 17.42 11.44 10.74
C ASP A 210 18.56 10.93 9.85
N HIS A 211 19.71 11.62 9.91
CA HIS A 211 20.94 11.33 9.18
C HIS A 211 22.06 10.78 10.08
N THR A 212 21.77 10.47 11.34
CA THR A 212 22.82 10.11 12.33
C THR A 212 23.63 8.89 11.91
N GLU A 213 23.05 8.00 11.12
CA GLU A 213 23.75 6.85 10.53
C GLU A 213 23.50 6.82 9.02
N HIS A 214 24.55 7.07 8.22
CA HIS A 214 24.45 7.07 6.74
C HIS A 214 23.88 5.79 6.12
N ARG A 215 24.05 4.64 6.81
CA ARG A 215 23.53 3.33 6.34
C ARG A 215 22.15 3.01 6.85
N HIS A 216 21.67 3.70 7.87
CA HIS A 216 20.38 3.45 8.52
C HIS A 216 19.57 4.74 8.69
N PRO A 217 19.27 5.47 7.60
CA PRO A 217 18.49 6.69 7.70
C PRO A 217 17.05 6.39 8.13
N VAL A 218 16.44 7.37 8.80
CA VAL A 218 15.00 7.39 9.05
C VAL A 218 14.36 8.27 7.99
N MET A 219 13.46 7.70 7.19
CA MET A 219 12.90 8.33 6.00
C MET A 219 11.38 8.41 6.08
N LEU A 220 10.82 9.50 5.58
CA LEU A 220 9.40 9.64 5.32
C LEU A 220 9.08 9.21 3.88
N PHE A 221 8.38 8.08 3.74
CA PHE A 221 7.89 7.61 2.46
C PHE A 221 6.57 8.29 2.06
N ASN A 222 6.32 8.37 0.76
CA ASN A 222 5.00 8.76 0.25
C ASN A 222 3.91 7.84 0.85
N ASN A 223 2.66 8.26 0.79
CA ASN A 223 1.56 7.50 1.40
C ASN A 223 1.33 6.10 0.81
N VAL A 224 1.75 5.86 -0.44
CA VAL A 224 1.78 4.54 -1.10
C VAL A 224 3.10 4.36 -1.85
N ASN A 225 3.67 3.16 -1.76
CA ASN A 225 4.96 2.85 -2.37
C ASN A 225 4.96 1.41 -2.89
N SER A 226 5.74 1.18 -3.98
CA SER A 226 6.05 -0.15 -4.48
C SER A 226 7.34 -0.67 -3.84
N PHE A 227 7.30 -1.92 -3.41
CA PHE A 227 8.44 -2.70 -2.95
C PHE A 227 8.46 -4.05 -3.66
N THR A 228 9.58 -4.74 -3.61
CA THR A 228 9.71 -6.11 -4.08
C THR A 228 10.30 -7.01 -2.99
N SER A 229 9.98 -8.30 -3.03
CA SER A 229 10.67 -9.30 -2.19
C SER A 229 11.97 -9.81 -2.82
N ASP A 230 12.26 -9.44 -4.05
CA ASP A 230 13.46 -9.81 -4.78
C ASP A 230 14.44 -8.62 -4.85
N ARG A 231 15.62 -8.80 -4.24
CA ARG A 231 16.64 -7.77 -4.19
C ARG A 231 17.22 -7.45 -5.57
N ASP A 232 17.37 -8.45 -6.43
CA ASP A 232 17.91 -8.26 -7.78
C ASP A 232 16.93 -7.47 -8.66
N THR A 233 15.63 -7.66 -8.47
CA THR A 233 14.59 -6.82 -9.07
C THR A 233 14.70 -5.37 -8.60
N ALA A 234 14.95 -5.12 -7.30
CA ALA A 234 15.12 -3.75 -6.78
C ALA A 234 16.33 -3.05 -7.40
N ASP A 235 17.42 -3.76 -7.66
CA ASP A 235 18.65 -3.25 -8.28
C ASP A 235 18.40 -2.63 -9.68
N ALA A 236 17.46 -3.19 -10.43
CA ALA A 236 17.11 -2.67 -11.75
C ALA A 236 16.45 -1.28 -11.72
N PHE A 237 16.02 -0.79 -10.54
CA PHE A 237 15.28 0.47 -10.39
C PHE A 237 16.08 1.62 -9.79
N GLY A 238 17.37 1.44 -9.42
CA GLY A 238 18.19 2.54 -8.96
C GLY A 238 19.51 2.12 -8.31
N ASP A 239 20.41 3.09 -8.14
CA ASP A 239 21.79 2.90 -7.63
C ASP A 239 21.84 2.61 -6.11
N HIS A 240 20.75 2.87 -5.39
CA HIS A 240 20.63 2.58 -3.97
C HIS A 240 19.50 1.55 -3.75
N ILE A 241 19.79 0.51 -3.00
CA ILE A 241 18.77 -0.43 -2.54
C ILE A 241 18.43 -0.11 -1.09
N LEU A 242 17.16 0.19 -0.84
CA LEU A 242 16.58 0.31 0.48
C LEU A 242 16.05 -1.05 0.92
N THR A 243 16.57 -1.57 2.02
CA THR A 243 16.05 -2.77 2.69
C THR A 243 15.19 -2.31 3.86
N VAL A 244 13.96 -2.80 3.93
CA VAL A 244 12.97 -2.33 4.91
C VAL A 244 12.25 -3.52 5.53
N GLU A 245 12.20 -3.55 6.87
CA GLU A 245 11.32 -4.43 7.63
C GLU A 245 9.90 -3.85 7.61
N VAL A 246 9.08 -4.30 6.66
CA VAL A 246 7.72 -3.78 6.43
C VAL A 246 6.72 -4.52 7.30
N PRO A 247 5.96 -3.82 8.18
CA PRO A 247 4.87 -4.44 8.91
C PRO A 247 3.84 -5.07 7.96
N LEU A 248 3.42 -6.31 8.23
CA LEU A 248 2.40 -7.00 7.42
C LEU A 248 1.12 -6.18 7.29
N SER A 249 0.71 -5.50 8.36
CA SER A 249 -0.48 -4.65 8.38
C SER A 249 -0.39 -3.42 7.45
N LYS A 250 0.81 -3.04 7.00
CA LYS A 250 1.02 -1.97 6.02
C LYS A 250 1.04 -2.44 4.56
N ILE A 251 0.95 -3.74 4.28
CA ILE A 251 0.89 -4.26 2.92
C ILE A 251 -0.56 -4.17 2.42
N VAL A 252 -0.78 -3.37 1.39
CA VAL A 252 -2.09 -3.17 0.75
C VAL A 252 -2.43 -4.30 -0.22
N PHE A 253 -1.43 -4.74 -0.97
CA PHE A 253 -1.55 -5.76 -1.99
C PHE A 253 -0.18 -6.39 -2.29
N TYR A 254 -0.17 -7.63 -2.76
CA TYR A 254 1.02 -8.29 -3.32
C TYR A 254 0.64 -9.11 -4.57
N SER A 255 1.55 -9.25 -5.51
CA SER A 255 1.29 -9.84 -6.84
C SER A 255 0.73 -11.28 -6.80
N GLY A 256 1.08 -12.07 -5.78
CA GLY A 256 0.58 -13.43 -5.57
C GLY A 256 -0.81 -13.54 -4.95
N LEU A 257 -1.44 -12.42 -4.51
CA LEU A 257 -2.74 -12.44 -3.83
C LEU A 257 -3.89 -12.94 -4.71
N LEU A 258 -3.84 -12.63 -6.00
CA LEU A 258 -4.88 -12.98 -6.98
C LEU A 258 -4.27 -13.78 -8.14
N PRO A 259 -4.08 -15.10 -7.99
CA PRO A 259 -3.43 -15.93 -9.00
C PRO A 259 -4.11 -15.83 -10.36
N GLY A 260 -3.30 -15.72 -11.42
CA GLY A 260 -3.76 -15.62 -12.81
C GLY A 260 -4.34 -14.27 -13.23
N ARG A 261 -4.47 -13.30 -12.32
CA ARG A 261 -4.97 -11.95 -12.63
C ARG A 261 -3.88 -10.89 -12.69
N MET A 262 -2.87 -11.06 -11.84
CA MET A 262 -1.72 -10.16 -11.73
C MET A 262 -0.46 -11.01 -11.94
N THR A 263 0.14 -10.88 -13.10
CA THR A 263 1.44 -11.47 -13.41
C THR A 263 2.47 -10.34 -13.33
N GLY A 264 3.21 -10.27 -12.24
CA GLY A 264 4.22 -9.24 -12.01
C GLY A 264 5.31 -9.76 -11.07
N GLU A 265 6.40 -9.08 -11.05
CA GLU A 265 7.66 -9.39 -10.40
C GLU A 265 7.57 -9.18 -8.89
N CYS A 266 7.13 -10.18 -8.12
CA CYS A 266 7.21 -10.19 -6.65
C CYS A 266 6.87 -8.85 -5.96
N GLU A 267 5.92 -8.09 -6.51
CA GLU A 267 5.67 -6.70 -6.18
C GLU A 267 4.66 -6.56 -5.03
N TYR A 268 4.93 -5.60 -4.13
CA TYR A 268 4.12 -5.26 -2.97
C TYR A 268 3.72 -3.79 -3.01
N ILE A 269 2.46 -3.49 -2.77
CA ILE A 269 1.95 -2.13 -2.53
C ILE A 269 1.92 -1.92 -1.01
N VAL A 270 2.64 -0.91 -0.53
CA VAL A 270 2.87 -0.68 0.90
C VAL A 270 2.46 0.74 1.30
N LEU A 271 1.77 0.86 2.44
CA LEU A 271 1.46 2.15 3.08
C LEU A 271 2.75 2.82 3.54
N GLY A 272 2.83 4.11 3.31
CA GLY A 272 3.94 4.94 3.71
C GLY A 272 3.98 5.30 5.20
N GLY A 273 4.61 6.42 5.48
CA GLY A 273 4.93 6.92 6.82
C GLY A 273 6.42 6.91 7.08
N VAL A 274 6.81 6.95 8.33
CA VAL A 274 8.20 6.99 8.78
C VAL A 274 8.74 5.57 8.92
N TYR A 275 9.90 5.32 8.31
CA TYR A 275 10.60 4.04 8.33
C TYR A 275 12.09 4.22 8.61
N ALA A 276 12.65 3.37 9.45
CA ALA A 276 14.08 3.09 9.46
C ALA A 276 14.38 2.13 8.31
N VAL A 277 15.38 2.45 7.52
CA VAL A 277 15.77 1.66 6.36
C VAL A 277 17.27 1.34 6.43
N GLU A 278 17.70 0.23 5.83
CA GLU A 278 19.10 -0.01 5.52
C GLU A 278 19.34 0.38 4.06
N SER A 279 20.29 1.28 3.82
CA SER A 279 20.66 1.72 2.48
C SER A 279 22.00 1.10 2.08
N THR A 280 22.02 0.43 0.93
CA THR A 280 23.24 -0.11 0.32
C THR A 280 23.41 0.48 -1.08
N THR A 281 24.64 0.85 -1.42
CA THR A 281 25.05 1.24 -2.79
C THR A 281 25.88 0.11 -3.40
N PHE A 282 25.83 -0.01 -4.71
CA PHE A 282 26.76 -0.84 -5.49
C PHE A 282 28.08 -0.14 -5.75
#